data_d799ca0f29fec66b533be01fced4cf38
#
_entry.id   d799ca0f29fec66b533be01fced4cf38
#
_cell.length_a   1.000
_cell.length_b   1.000
_cell.length_c   1.000
_cell.angle_alpha   90.00
_cell.angle_beta   90.00
_cell.angle_gamma   90.00
#
_symmetry.space_group_name_H-M   'P 1'
#
loop_
_entity.id
_entity.type
_entity.pdbx_description
1 polymer ?
#
loop_
_entity_poly.entity_id
_entity_poly.type
_entity_poly.pdbx_seq_one_letter_code
_entity_poly.pdbx_strand_id
1 'polypeptide(L)'
;MILLIDNYDSFSYNLYQLIGEIEPDIRVIRNDEMTVEEIRALKPDRIILSPGPGRPEDAGVIIAVAKELGKEIPILGVCLGHQAICAAYGATVTYAKELMHGKQSDASFDIESLLFKGCPKKAKVARYHSLAADADTMPDCLKITATTDDGEIMAVEHREYPIYGVQFHPESIMTPDGKQMLSNFIKA
;
A
#
# COMPACT_ATOMS: atom_id res chain seq x y z
N MET A 1 6.65 17.42 -1.47
CA MET A 1 7.07 16.42 -2.47
C MET A 1 6.63 15.04 -2.00
N ILE A 2 6.01 14.27 -2.88
CA ILE A 2 5.69 12.86 -2.66
C ILE A 2 6.84 12.03 -3.20
N LEU A 3 7.37 11.10 -2.43
CA LEU A 3 8.36 10.14 -2.88
C LEU A 3 7.67 8.83 -3.24
N LEU A 4 7.73 8.45 -4.50
CA LEU A 4 7.25 7.14 -4.96
C LEU A 4 8.46 6.21 -5.09
N ILE A 5 8.47 5.15 -4.28
CA ILE A 5 9.50 4.12 -4.35
C ILE A 5 9.00 3.02 -5.28
N ASP A 6 9.62 2.93 -6.45
CA ASP A 6 9.26 1.96 -7.49
C ASP A 6 9.96 0.63 -7.25
N ASN A 7 9.16 -0.42 -7.09
CA ASN A 7 9.61 -1.79 -6.85
C ASN A 7 9.81 -2.57 -8.15
N TYR A 8 10.27 -1.90 -9.22
CA TYR A 8 10.46 -2.50 -10.54
C TYR A 8 9.14 -3.07 -11.10
N ASP A 9 8.07 -2.31 -10.87
CA ASP A 9 6.72 -2.68 -11.26
C ASP A 9 6.45 -2.32 -12.73
N SER A 10 5.83 -3.25 -13.47
CA SER A 10 5.45 -3.05 -14.87
C SER A 10 4.32 -2.02 -15.04
N PHE A 11 3.55 -1.75 -13.96
CA PHE A 11 2.37 -0.88 -13.99
C PHE A 11 2.52 0.39 -13.15
N SER A 12 3.72 0.70 -12.65
CA SER A 12 3.96 1.88 -11.80
C SER A 12 3.61 3.20 -12.49
N TYR A 13 3.62 3.22 -13.82
CA TYR A 13 3.27 4.41 -14.58
C TYR A 13 1.81 4.86 -14.34
N ASN A 14 0.87 3.92 -14.22
CA ASN A 14 -0.53 4.24 -13.94
C ASN A 14 -0.67 4.84 -12.54
N LEU A 15 0.03 4.29 -11.57
CA LEU A 15 0.04 4.83 -10.20
C LEU A 15 0.65 6.23 -10.18
N TYR A 16 1.79 6.43 -10.84
CA TYR A 16 2.44 7.73 -10.97
C TYR A 16 1.50 8.77 -11.58
N GLN A 17 0.80 8.41 -12.67
CA GLN A 17 -0.14 9.33 -13.32
C GLN A 17 -1.29 9.73 -12.40
N LEU A 18 -1.89 8.77 -11.72
CA LEU A 18 -3.02 9.03 -10.84
C LEU A 18 -2.62 9.90 -9.65
N ILE A 19 -1.46 9.64 -9.06
CA ILE A 19 -0.90 10.49 -8.01
C ILE A 19 -0.66 11.90 -8.55
N GLY A 20 -0.07 12.01 -9.75
CA GLY A 20 0.25 13.29 -10.39
C GLY A 20 -0.97 14.15 -10.70
N GLU A 21 -2.13 13.55 -10.94
CA GLU A 21 -3.38 14.28 -11.10
C GLU A 21 -3.83 14.97 -9.80
N ILE A 22 -3.43 14.42 -8.66
CA ILE A 22 -3.79 14.94 -7.33
C ILE A 22 -2.71 15.90 -6.82
N GLU A 23 -1.46 15.50 -6.93
CA GLU A 23 -0.29 16.29 -6.52
C GLU A 23 0.87 16.07 -7.51
N PRO A 24 1.21 17.08 -8.33
CA PRO A 24 2.22 16.91 -9.37
C PRO A 24 3.67 16.90 -8.87
N ASP A 25 3.94 17.33 -7.63
CA ASP A 25 5.30 17.33 -7.08
C ASP A 25 5.68 15.94 -6.57
N ILE A 26 6.11 15.09 -7.52
CA ILE A 26 6.48 13.70 -7.26
C ILE A 26 7.92 13.46 -7.67
N ARG A 27 8.66 12.73 -6.83
CA ARG A 27 9.96 12.17 -7.19
C ARG A 27 9.86 10.64 -7.16
N VAL A 28 10.41 9.99 -8.18
CA VAL A 28 10.44 8.52 -8.28
C VAL A 28 11.87 8.05 -8.07
N ILE A 29 12.04 7.06 -7.20
CA ILE A 29 13.30 6.33 -7.03
C ILE A 29 13.03 4.83 -7.06
N ARG A 30 14.04 4.02 -7.37
CA ARG A 30 13.97 2.56 -7.28
C ARG A 30 14.21 2.12 -5.82
N ASN A 31 13.73 0.93 -5.47
CA ASN A 31 13.85 0.40 -4.11
C ASN A 31 15.30 0.08 -3.66
N ASP A 32 16.23 0.07 -4.58
CA ASP A 32 17.66 -0.18 -4.33
C ASP A 32 18.56 1.01 -4.71
N GLU A 33 17.97 2.16 -4.94
CA GLU A 33 18.68 3.36 -5.40
C GLU A 33 19.26 4.19 -4.25
N MET A 34 18.55 4.23 -3.12
CA MET A 34 18.91 5.06 -1.97
C MET A 34 18.78 4.27 -0.67
N THR A 35 19.61 4.63 0.31
CA THR A 35 19.49 4.09 1.68
C THR A 35 18.32 4.78 2.41
N VAL A 36 17.90 4.20 3.53
CA VAL A 36 16.87 4.80 4.39
C VAL A 36 17.28 6.20 4.84
N GLU A 37 18.55 6.39 5.22
CA GLU A 37 19.05 7.70 5.68
C GLU A 37 19.08 8.74 4.55
N GLU A 38 19.41 8.32 3.34
CA GLU A 38 19.35 9.22 2.18
C GLU A 38 17.90 9.62 1.87
N ILE A 39 16.96 8.70 2.00
CA ILE A 39 15.53 8.99 1.84
C ILE A 39 15.06 9.96 2.92
N ARG A 40 15.45 9.74 4.17
CA ARG A 40 15.12 10.66 5.27
C ARG A 40 15.65 12.08 4.97
N ALA A 41 16.85 12.17 4.43
CA ALA A 41 17.48 13.46 4.10
C ALA A 41 16.74 14.22 2.98
N LEU A 42 16.00 13.54 2.13
CA LEU A 42 15.16 14.19 1.11
C LEU A 42 13.96 14.92 1.73
N LYS A 43 13.57 14.57 2.94
CA LYS A 43 12.43 15.15 3.68
C LYS A 43 11.13 15.14 2.85
N PRO A 44 10.71 13.98 2.32
CA PRO A 44 9.45 13.92 1.59
C PRO A 44 8.28 14.17 2.53
N ASP A 45 7.22 14.77 2.03
CA ASP A 45 5.99 14.97 2.80
C ASP A 45 5.22 13.67 2.98
N ARG A 46 5.31 12.78 1.98
CA ARG A 46 4.68 11.45 1.98
C ARG A 46 5.52 10.48 1.17
N ILE A 47 5.39 9.20 1.52
CA ILE A 47 6.05 8.11 0.78
C ILE A 47 4.97 7.14 0.30
N ILE A 48 5.06 6.72 -0.97
CA ILE A 48 4.22 5.67 -1.52
C ILE A 48 5.13 4.53 -1.98
N LEU A 49 4.85 3.31 -1.50
CA LEU A 49 5.55 2.09 -1.88
C LEU A 49 4.75 1.41 -2.98
N SER A 50 5.32 1.28 -4.17
CA SER A 50 4.61 0.78 -5.34
C SER A 50 4.34 -0.72 -5.26
N PRO A 51 3.43 -1.24 -6.12
CA PRO A 51 3.40 -2.67 -6.43
C PRO A 51 4.74 -3.14 -6.98
N GLY A 52 4.91 -4.44 -7.11
CA GLY A 52 6.09 -5.04 -7.73
C GLY A 52 6.09 -6.55 -7.62
N PRO A 53 7.03 -7.21 -8.30
CA PRO A 53 7.12 -8.66 -8.32
C PRO A 53 7.82 -9.20 -7.07
N GLY A 54 7.62 -10.48 -6.80
CA GLY A 54 8.34 -11.21 -5.75
C GLY A 54 7.82 -10.96 -4.35
N ARG A 55 8.71 -11.11 -3.40
CA ARG A 55 8.42 -10.96 -1.98
C ARG A 55 8.94 -9.63 -1.44
N PRO A 56 8.30 -9.07 -0.41
CA PRO A 56 8.77 -7.80 0.15
C PRO A 56 10.18 -7.87 0.73
N GLU A 57 10.61 -9.03 1.22
CA GLU A 57 11.98 -9.24 1.74
C GLU A 57 13.04 -9.06 0.66
N ASP A 58 12.69 -9.27 -0.60
CA ASP A 58 13.60 -9.17 -1.75
C ASP A 58 13.47 -7.83 -2.48
N ALA A 59 12.74 -6.88 -1.92
CA ALA A 59 12.41 -5.61 -2.56
C ALA A 59 13.22 -4.42 -1.98
N GLY A 60 14.52 -4.57 -1.85
CA GLY A 60 15.40 -3.47 -1.43
C GLY A 60 15.06 -2.93 -0.04
N VAL A 61 14.88 -1.62 0.08
CA VAL A 61 14.75 -0.92 1.37
C VAL A 61 13.31 -0.77 1.87
N ILE A 62 12.30 -1.28 1.18
CA ILE A 62 10.91 -0.91 1.50
C ILE A 62 10.44 -1.34 2.87
N ILE A 63 10.86 -2.51 3.37
CA ILE A 63 10.52 -2.95 4.73
C ILE A 63 11.15 -2.00 5.76
N ALA A 64 12.43 -1.67 5.60
CA ALA A 64 13.13 -0.76 6.49
C ALA A 64 12.51 0.65 6.45
N VAL A 65 12.13 1.13 5.28
CA VAL A 65 11.42 2.42 5.12
C VAL A 65 10.11 2.42 5.91
N ALA A 66 9.30 1.38 5.77
CA ALA A 66 8.04 1.28 6.50
C ALA A 66 8.25 1.28 8.01
N LYS A 67 9.27 0.56 8.49
CA LYS A 67 9.55 0.41 9.91
C LYS A 67 10.17 1.66 10.53
N GLU A 68 11.15 2.25 9.84
CA GLU A 68 11.96 3.34 10.40
C GLU A 68 11.41 4.72 10.09
N LEU A 69 10.87 4.94 8.90
CA LEU A 69 10.37 6.26 8.49
C LEU A 69 8.86 6.46 8.72
N GLY A 70 8.10 5.38 8.87
CA GLY A 70 6.65 5.47 9.05
C GLY A 70 6.21 6.19 10.33
N LYS A 71 7.10 6.31 11.30
CA LYS A 71 6.86 7.08 12.52
C LYS A 71 6.89 8.60 12.28
N GLU A 72 7.61 9.02 11.25
CA GLU A 72 7.88 10.43 10.95
C GLU A 72 7.15 10.92 9.71
N ILE A 73 6.92 10.04 8.75
CA ILE A 73 6.43 10.38 7.41
C ILE A 73 5.25 9.49 7.08
N PRO A 74 4.10 10.05 6.63
CA PRO A 74 2.98 9.23 6.17
C PRO A 74 3.38 8.31 5.02
N ILE A 75 3.00 7.03 5.12
CA ILE A 75 3.34 5.99 4.15
C ILE A 75 2.07 5.27 3.68
N LEU A 76 1.95 5.11 2.37
CA LEU A 76 0.97 4.23 1.73
C LEU A 76 1.70 3.14 0.97
N GLY A 77 1.42 1.88 1.28
CA GLY A 77 1.92 0.74 0.53
C GLY A 77 0.84 0.14 -0.36
N VAL A 78 1.17 -0.15 -1.61
CA VAL A 78 0.26 -0.76 -2.59
C VAL A 78 0.80 -2.13 -2.98
N CYS A 79 -0.01 -3.17 -2.83
CA CYS A 79 0.29 -4.56 -3.15
C CYS A 79 1.58 -5.05 -2.47
N LEU A 80 2.70 -5.11 -3.17
CA LEU A 80 4.00 -5.45 -2.57
C LEU A 80 4.36 -4.47 -1.43
N GLY A 81 4.09 -3.19 -1.60
CA GLY A 81 4.31 -2.18 -0.57
C GLY A 81 3.47 -2.40 0.69
N HIS A 82 2.22 -2.85 0.53
CA HIS A 82 1.36 -3.26 1.64
C HIS A 82 1.95 -4.48 2.37
N GLN A 83 2.41 -5.46 1.62
CA GLN A 83 3.06 -6.66 2.20
C GLN A 83 4.32 -6.27 2.98
N ALA A 84 5.08 -5.32 2.48
CA ALA A 84 6.26 -4.79 3.19
C ALA A 84 5.89 -4.14 4.53
N ILE A 85 4.80 -3.39 4.57
CA ILE A 85 4.29 -2.81 5.82
C ILE A 85 3.91 -3.91 6.80
N CYS A 86 3.16 -4.91 6.36
CA CYS A 86 2.77 -6.03 7.21
C CYS A 86 4.00 -6.78 7.76
N ALA A 87 4.97 -7.07 6.91
CA ALA A 87 6.21 -7.75 7.30
C ALA A 87 7.04 -6.90 8.27
N ALA A 88 7.10 -5.58 8.05
CA ALA A 88 7.86 -4.66 8.90
C ALA A 88 7.40 -4.70 10.36
N TYR A 89 6.13 -4.94 10.58
CA TYR A 89 5.52 -4.97 11.92
C TYR A 89 5.26 -6.37 12.46
N GLY A 90 5.72 -7.41 11.76
CA GLY A 90 5.78 -8.77 12.30
C GLY A 90 4.77 -9.76 11.73
N ALA A 91 3.92 -9.36 10.79
CA ALA A 91 3.02 -10.28 10.11
C ALA A 91 3.79 -11.17 9.13
N THR A 92 3.29 -12.37 8.90
CA THR A 92 3.83 -13.28 7.88
C THR A 92 3.10 -13.03 6.55
N VAL A 93 3.88 -12.86 5.49
CA VAL A 93 3.37 -12.80 4.12
C VAL A 93 3.57 -14.19 3.49
N THR A 94 2.47 -14.81 3.09
CA THR A 94 2.43 -16.18 2.57
C THR A 94 1.54 -16.26 1.34
N TYR A 95 1.24 -17.46 0.88
CA TYR A 95 0.36 -17.62 -0.27
C TYR A 95 -1.05 -17.12 0.03
N ALA A 96 -1.63 -16.38 -0.92
CA ALA A 96 -3.01 -15.95 -0.86
C ALA A 96 -3.94 -17.19 -0.90
N LYS A 97 -5.16 -17.03 -0.39
CA LYS A 97 -6.18 -18.09 -0.43
C LYS A 97 -6.48 -18.52 -1.87
N GLU A 98 -6.37 -17.60 -2.81
CA GLU A 98 -6.56 -17.83 -4.23
C GLU A 98 -5.56 -16.98 -5.02
N LEU A 99 -4.97 -17.57 -6.07
CA LEU A 99 -4.11 -16.83 -6.99
C LEU A 99 -4.95 -15.80 -7.76
N MET A 100 -4.60 -14.53 -7.62
CA MET A 100 -5.28 -13.43 -8.29
C MET A 100 -4.40 -12.85 -9.41
N HIS A 101 -4.95 -12.81 -10.61
CA HIS A 101 -4.26 -12.26 -11.77
C HIS A 101 -5.26 -11.45 -12.61
N GLY A 102 -5.36 -10.15 -12.32
CA GLY A 102 -6.27 -9.27 -13.02
C GLY A 102 -7.74 -9.54 -12.74
N LYS A 103 -8.06 -9.93 -11.50
CA LYS A 103 -9.43 -10.22 -11.08
C LYS A 103 -9.99 -9.10 -10.21
N GLN A 104 -11.30 -8.93 -10.29
CA GLN A 104 -12.03 -8.00 -9.44
C GLN A 104 -12.73 -8.77 -8.33
N SER A 105 -12.64 -8.27 -7.09
CA SER A 105 -13.33 -8.85 -5.94
C SER A 105 -14.10 -7.78 -5.19
N ASP A 106 -15.14 -8.19 -4.46
CA ASP A 106 -15.81 -7.30 -3.52
C ASP A 106 -15.01 -7.26 -2.21
N ALA A 107 -14.72 -6.05 -1.75
CA ALA A 107 -14.08 -5.83 -0.46
C ALA A 107 -14.98 -4.98 0.44
N SER A 108 -15.00 -5.32 1.72
CA SER A 108 -15.70 -4.54 2.75
C SER A 108 -14.69 -3.61 3.41
N PHE A 109 -15.04 -2.31 3.51
CA PHE A 109 -14.16 -1.28 4.03
C PHE A 109 -14.63 -0.75 5.37
N ASP A 110 -13.68 -0.46 6.26
CA ASP A 110 -13.92 0.38 7.44
C ASP A 110 -13.95 1.84 6.98
N ILE A 111 -15.12 2.40 6.80
CA ILE A 111 -15.31 3.76 6.28
C ILE A 111 -14.93 4.86 7.29
N GLU A 112 -14.60 4.50 8.51
CA GLU A 112 -14.05 5.45 9.50
C GLU A 112 -12.53 5.59 9.35
N SER A 113 -11.87 4.66 8.65
CA SER A 113 -10.46 4.81 8.29
C SER A 113 -10.28 6.02 7.38
N LEU A 114 -9.21 6.77 7.60
CA LEU A 114 -8.85 7.92 6.77
C LEU A 114 -8.88 7.57 5.28
N LEU A 115 -8.32 6.43 4.92
CA LEU A 115 -8.16 6.02 3.53
C LEU A 115 -9.51 5.82 2.84
N PHE A 116 -10.52 5.35 3.57
CA PHE A 116 -11.82 4.99 3.00
C PHE A 116 -12.93 6.02 3.23
N LYS A 117 -12.59 7.22 3.67
CA LYS A 117 -13.56 8.30 3.79
C LYS A 117 -14.17 8.65 2.44
N GLY A 118 -15.49 8.72 2.38
CA GLY A 118 -16.22 9.00 1.15
C GLY A 118 -16.38 7.80 0.24
N CYS A 119 -15.84 6.63 0.60
CA CYS A 119 -16.05 5.39 -0.13
C CYS A 119 -17.29 4.65 0.39
N PRO A 120 -17.91 3.79 -0.43
CA PRO A 120 -18.98 2.92 0.06
C PRO A 120 -18.41 1.87 1.02
N LYS A 121 -19.28 1.27 1.86
CA LYS A 121 -18.87 0.22 2.79
C LYS A 121 -18.38 -1.04 2.10
N LYS A 122 -18.83 -1.29 0.89
CA LYS A 122 -18.43 -2.44 0.05
C LYS A 122 -18.28 -1.97 -1.38
N ALA A 123 -17.17 -2.33 -2.00
CA ALA A 123 -16.88 -1.94 -3.38
C ALA A 123 -15.94 -2.93 -4.06
N LYS A 124 -15.85 -2.82 -5.38
CA LYS A 124 -14.96 -3.64 -6.19
C LYS A 124 -13.52 -3.14 -6.08
N VAL A 125 -12.58 -4.09 -6.01
CA VAL A 125 -11.14 -3.83 -6.02
C VAL A 125 -10.44 -4.75 -7.00
N ALA A 126 -9.40 -4.23 -7.65
CA ALA A 126 -8.58 -5.00 -8.59
C ALA A 126 -7.48 -5.74 -7.84
N ARG A 127 -7.33 -7.04 -8.12
CA ARG A 127 -6.35 -7.90 -7.46
C ARG A 127 -5.40 -8.52 -8.47
N TYR A 128 -4.09 -8.42 -8.17
CA TYR A 128 -2.99 -8.96 -8.98
C TYR A 128 -1.93 -9.52 -8.04
N HIS A 129 -2.28 -10.52 -7.18
CA HIS A 129 -1.33 -11.01 -6.19
C HIS A 129 -1.45 -12.52 -5.97
N SER A 130 -0.31 -13.16 -5.72
CA SER A 130 -0.23 -14.56 -5.31
C SER A 130 0.10 -14.69 -3.82
N LEU A 131 0.54 -13.61 -3.18
CA LEU A 131 0.88 -13.54 -1.76
C LEU A 131 -0.08 -12.59 -1.04
N ALA A 132 -0.26 -12.83 0.25
CA ALA A 132 -1.07 -11.99 1.11
C ALA A 132 -0.57 -12.08 2.55
N ALA A 133 -0.90 -11.09 3.38
CA ALA A 133 -0.63 -11.16 4.80
C ALA A 133 -1.54 -12.22 5.45
N ASP A 134 -0.95 -13.04 6.32
CA ASP A 134 -1.68 -14.04 7.08
C ASP A 134 -2.38 -13.36 8.27
N ALA A 135 -3.72 -13.42 8.27
CA ALA A 135 -4.54 -12.80 9.31
C ALA A 135 -4.21 -13.31 10.71
N ASP A 136 -3.83 -14.58 10.84
CA ASP A 136 -3.48 -15.19 12.13
C ASP A 136 -2.17 -14.65 12.71
N THR A 137 -1.33 -14.03 11.90
CA THR A 137 -0.05 -13.46 12.31
C THR A 137 -0.08 -11.93 12.44
N MET A 138 -1.23 -11.32 12.21
CA MET A 138 -1.36 -9.85 12.23
C MET A 138 -1.06 -9.30 13.62
N PRO A 139 -0.09 -8.38 13.78
CA PRO A 139 0.22 -7.81 15.10
C PRO A 139 -0.86 -6.84 15.55
N ASP A 140 -0.95 -6.63 16.87
CA ASP A 140 -1.95 -5.73 17.46
C ASP A 140 -1.81 -4.28 17.00
N CYS A 141 -0.61 -3.85 16.61
CA CYS A 141 -0.38 -2.48 16.15
C CYS A 141 -0.96 -2.18 14.75
N LEU A 142 -1.30 -3.21 13.99
CA LEU A 142 -1.92 -3.06 12.67
C LEU A 142 -3.41 -3.44 12.75
N LYS A 143 -4.26 -2.51 12.35
CA LYS A 143 -5.70 -2.74 12.25
C LYS A 143 -6.05 -3.15 10.82
N ILE A 144 -6.81 -4.23 10.67
CA ILE A 144 -7.36 -4.65 9.37
C ILE A 144 -8.53 -3.72 9.05
N THR A 145 -8.46 -3.03 7.91
CA THR A 145 -9.46 -2.04 7.51
C THR A 145 -10.24 -2.42 6.26
N ALA A 146 -9.86 -3.49 5.58
CA ALA A 146 -10.64 -4.04 4.47
C ALA A 146 -10.38 -5.53 4.35
N THR A 147 -11.44 -6.29 4.02
CA THR A 147 -11.39 -7.73 3.79
C THR A 147 -12.32 -8.13 2.65
N THR A 148 -12.00 -9.22 1.98
CA THR A 148 -12.94 -9.91 1.08
C THR A 148 -13.90 -10.81 1.87
N ASP A 149 -14.93 -11.33 1.20
CA ASP A 149 -15.92 -12.19 1.86
C ASP A 149 -15.32 -13.49 2.41
N ASP A 150 -14.23 -13.99 1.80
CA ASP A 150 -13.51 -15.18 2.29
C ASP A 150 -12.46 -14.85 3.37
N GLY A 151 -12.40 -13.59 3.81
CA GLY A 151 -11.52 -13.16 4.90
C GLY A 151 -10.10 -12.82 4.51
N GLU A 152 -9.80 -12.68 3.21
CA GLU A 152 -8.48 -12.21 2.77
C GLU A 152 -8.29 -10.74 3.13
N ILE A 153 -7.16 -10.38 3.73
CA ILE A 153 -6.86 -9.01 4.11
C ILE A 153 -6.63 -8.17 2.86
N MET A 154 -7.38 -7.08 2.74
CA MET A 154 -7.27 -6.15 1.61
C MET A 154 -6.70 -4.80 2.01
N ALA A 155 -6.74 -4.43 3.28
CA ALA A 155 -6.09 -3.20 3.76
C ALA A 155 -5.78 -3.27 5.25
N VAL A 156 -4.74 -2.54 5.64
CA VAL A 156 -4.33 -2.35 7.04
C VAL A 156 -3.99 -0.89 7.29
N GLU A 157 -4.05 -0.47 8.55
CA GLU A 157 -3.49 0.79 9.00
C GLU A 157 -2.81 0.60 10.36
N HIS A 158 -1.75 1.36 10.60
CA HIS A 158 -1.12 1.38 11.93
C HIS A 158 -2.02 2.15 12.89
N ARG A 159 -2.13 1.67 14.13
CA ARG A 159 -3.02 2.30 15.11
C ARG A 159 -2.50 3.63 15.64
N GLU A 160 -1.19 3.86 15.59
CA GLU A 160 -0.54 5.07 16.12
C GLU A 160 0.09 5.94 15.05
N TYR A 161 0.65 5.35 13.99
CA TYR A 161 1.41 6.07 12.96
C TYR A 161 0.60 6.19 11.66
N PRO A 162 0.86 7.21 10.84
CA PRO A 162 0.12 7.40 9.58
C PRO A 162 0.63 6.46 8.48
N ILE A 163 0.48 5.16 8.70
CA ILE A 163 0.92 4.10 7.80
C ILE A 163 -0.30 3.33 7.35
N TYR A 164 -0.48 3.21 6.03
CA TYR A 164 -1.62 2.55 5.39
C TYR A 164 -1.13 1.58 4.34
N GLY A 165 -1.79 0.44 4.21
CA GLY A 165 -1.50 -0.54 3.18
C GLY A 165 -2.77 -1.03 2.51
N VAL A 166 -2.72 -1.19 1.18
CA VAL A 166 -3.80 -1.82 0.40
C VAL A 166 -3.21 -2.94 -0.44
N GLN A 167 -3.84 -4.13 -0.36
CA GLN A 167 -3.41 -5.29 -1.15
C GLN A 167 -3.84 -5.18 -2.61
N PHE A 168 -4.91 -4.47 -2.85
CA PHE A 168 -5.45 -4.24 -4.19
C PHE A 168 -4.76 -3.04 -4.87
N HIS A 169 -5.09 -2.83 -6.14
CA HIS A 169 -4.53 -1.76 -6.97
C HIS A 169 -5.51 -0.59 -7.11
N PRO A 170 -5.34 0.50 -6.34
CA PRO A 170 -6.22 1.66 -6.45
C PRO A 170 -6.08 2.42 -7.77
N GLU A 171 -4.96 2.25 -8.47
CA GLU A 171 -4.71 2.87 -9.77
C GLU A 171 -5.44 2.17 -10.93
N SER A 172 -5.94 0.97 -10.71
CA SER A 172 -6.65 0.21 -11.73
C SER A 172 -8.05 0.75 -11.95
N ILE A 173 -8.47 0.77 -13.21
CA ILE A 173 -9.85 1.12 -13.57
C ILE A 173 -10.88 0.13 -12.95
N MET A 174 -10.43 -1.08 -12.58
CA MET A 174 -11.25 -2.07 -11.88
C MET A 174 -11.43 -1.78 -10.38
N THR A 175 -10.81 -0.72 -9.86
CA THR A 175 -11.05 -0.19 -8.52
C THR A 175 -11.71 1.19 -8.66
N PRO A 176 -13.04 1.26 -8.75
CA PRO A 176 -13.74 2.52 -9.07
C PRO A 176 -13.46 3.65 -8.07
N ASP A 177 -13.26 3.31 -6.79
CA ASP A 177 -13.04 4.29 -5.72
C ASP A 177 -11.56 4.56 -5.44
N GLY A 178 -10.66 4.05 -6.28
CA GLY A 178 -9.22 4.13 -6.05
C GLY A 178 -8.68 5.55 -6.00
N LYS A 179 -9.15 6.43 -6.87
CA LYS A 179 -8.74 7.83 -6.88
C LYS A 179 -9.13 8.55 -5.59
N GLN A 180 -10.32 8.25 -5.05
CA GLN A 180 -10.77 8.79 -3.76
C GLN A 180 -9.83 8.36 -2.63
N MET A 181 -9.41 7.10 -2.62
CA MET A 181 -8.50 6.56 -1.62
C MET A 181 -7.13 7.26 -1.68
N LEU A 182 -6.55 7.38 -2.87
CA LEU A 182 -5.28 8.09 -3.06
C LEU A 182 -5.39 9.56 -2.65
N SER A 183 -6.48 10.21 -3.02
CA SER A 183 -6.74 11.60 -2.64
C SER A 183 -6.84 11.75 -1.13
N ASN A 184 -7.52 10.83 -0.45
CA ASN A 184 -7.63 10.84 1.01
C ASN A 184 -6.26 10.79 1.68
N PHE A 185 -5.37 9.95 1.18
CA PHE A 185 -4.02 9.83 1.71
C PHE A 185 -3.18 11.09 1.42
N ILE A 186 -3.20 11.55 0.18
CA ILE A 186 -2.34 12.65 -0.27
C ILE A 186 -2.75 13.98 0.35
N LYS A 187 -4.04 14.19 0.61
CA LYS A 187 -4.57 15.44 1.15
C LYS A 187 -4.73 15.46 2.68
N ALA A 188 -4.38 14.36 3.32
CA ALA A 188 -4.49 14.26 4.78
C ALA A 188 -3.49 15.15 5.52
#